data_59bfa967c644b7cf0a1800fd76408fcc
#
_entry.id   59bfa967c644b7cf0a1800fd76408fcc
#
_cell.length_a   1.000
_cell.length_b   1.000
_cell.length_c   1.000
_cell.angle_alpha   90.00
_cell.angle_beta   90.00
_cell.angle_gamma   90.00
#
_symmetry.space_group_name_H-M   'P 1'
#
loop_
_entity.id
_entity.type
_entity.pdbx_description
1 polymer ?
#
loop_
_entity_poly.entity_id
_entity_poly.type
_entity_poly.pdbx_seq_one_letter_code
_entity_poly.pdbx_strand_id
1 'polypeptide(L)'
;MKKLFSLLLVAIIAASALLTGCGTQEYQDPVDTLTATASTDKYRNYYQIFVNSFADSNGDQIGDLQGIIDHLDYLNDGDPNTGNDLGVDGIWLTPIMPSPSYHKYDVTDYYNIDPDFGTLETFDKLVSECHKRGINLIIDLVLNHASSQHPYYLKAVEE
;
A
#
# COMPACT_ATOMS: atom_id res chain seq x y z
N MET A 1 -61.56 -22.46 -22.69
CA MET A 1 -60.90 -21.20 -22.34
C MET A 1 -60.19 -21.23 -20.98
N LYS A 2 -60.82 -21.66 -19.89
CA LYS A 2 -60.18 -21.69 -18.55
C LYS A 2 -58.90 -22.59 -18.45
N LYS A 3 -58.85 -23.76 -19.12
CA LYS A 3 -57.67 -24.65 -19.11
C LYS A 3 -56.50 -24.09 -19.92
N LEU A 4 -56.76 -23.34 -20.99
CA LEU A 4 -55.72 -22.73 -21.82
C LEU A 4 -55.02 -21.59 -21.10
N PHE A 5 -55.81 -20.81 -20.32
CA PHE A 5 -55.30 -19.70 -19.51
C PHE A 5 -54.44 -20.18 -18.34
N SER A 6 -54.79 -21.33 -17.71
CA SER A 6 -54.02 -21.90 -16.64
C SER A 6 -52.66 -22.45 -17.12
N LEU A 7 -52.62 -23.05 -18.31
CA LEU A 7 -51.35 -23.54 -18.91
C LEU A 7 -50.42 -22.40 -19.32
N LEU A 8 -50.98 -21.29 -19.83
CA LEU A 8 -50.20 -20.09 -20.19
C LEU A 8 -49.56 -19.43 -18.94
N LEU A 9 -50.33 -19.36 -17.85
CA LEU A 9 -49.83 -18.79 -16.57
C LEU A 9 -48.69 -19.59 -15.95
N VAL A 10 -48.78 -20.92 -16.01
CA VAL A 10 -47.72 -21.84 -15.53
C VAL A 10 -46.47 -21.73 -16.40
N ALA A 11 -46.61 -21.56 -17.72
CA ALA A 11 -45.47 -21.37 -18.60
C ALA A 11 -44.75 -20.03 -18.38
N ILE A 12 -45.46 -18.97 -18.06
CA ILE A 12 -44.88 -17.65 -17.75
C ILE A 12 -44.13 -17.69 -16.41
N ILE A 13 -44.67 -18.36 -15.39
CA ILE A 13 -44.00 -18.51 -14.08
C ILE A 13 -42.74 -19.38 -14.24
N ALA A 14 -42.77 -20.42 -15.03
CA ALA A 14 -41.60 -21.26 -15.30
C ALA A 14 -40.52 -20.53 -16.11
N ALA A 15 -40.91 -19.67 -17.06
CA ALA A 15 -39.97 -18.84 -17.83
C ALA A 15 -39.33 -17.73 -16.97
N SER A 16 -40.06 -17.14 -16.00
CA SER A 16 -39.50 -16.13 -15.09
C SER A 16 -38.51 -16.75 -14.10
N ALA A 17 -38.72 -18.00 -13.69
CA ALA A 17 -37.77 -18.70 -12.81
C ALA A 17 -36.44 -19.07 -13.52
N LEU A 18 -36.43 -19.13 -14.87
CA LEU A 18 -35.21 -19.34 -15.65
C LEU A 18 -34.40 -18.03 -15.89
N LEU A 19 -35.01 -16.88 -15.68
CA LEU A 19 -34.35 -15.58 -15.88
C LEU A 19 -33.76 -14.96 -14.60
N THR A 20 -33.99 -15.57 -13.43
CA THR A 20 -33.39 -15.17 -12.16
C THR A 20 -32.14 -15.97 -11.80
N GLY A 21 -31.49 -16.54 -12.79
CA GLY A 21 -30.11 -16.98 -12.69
C GLY A 21 -29.16 -15.80 -12.64
N CYS A 22 -29.30 -14.93 -11.64
CA CYS A 22 -28.19 -14.11 -11.19
C CYS A 22 -27.18 -15.11 -10.62
N GLY A 23 -26.26 -15.59 -11.45
CA GLY A 23 -25.12 -16.32 -10.99
C GLY A 23 -24.43 -15.43 -9.99
N THR A 24 -24.59 -15.73 -8.71
CA THR A 24 -23.65 -15.26 -7.71
C THR A 24 -22.32 -15.84 -8.12
N GLN A 25 -21.55 -15.06 -8.88
CA GLN A 25 -20.14 -15.36 -9.05
C GLN A 25 -19.58 -15.29 -7.64
N GLU A 26 -19.34 -16.44 -7.05
CA GLU A 26 -18.71 -16.56 -5.75
C GLU A 26 -17.36 -15.86 -5.90
N TYR A 27 -17.24 -14.70 -5.29
CA TYR A 27 -15.97 -13.96 -5.26
C TYR A 27 -14.99 -14.83 -4.49
N GLN A 28 -14.11 -15.48 -5.22
CA GLN A 28 -12.97 -16.17 -4.61
C GLN A 28 -11.95 -15.10 -4.25
N ASP A 29 -11.81 -14.87 -2.96
CA ASP A 29 -10.77 -14.00 -2.44
C ASP A 29 -9.41 -14.52 -2.93
N PRO A 30 -8.60 -13.70 -3.63
CA PRO A 30 -7.27 -14.10 -4.05
C PRO A 30 -6.38 -14.60 -2.91
N VAL A 31 -6.68 -14.20 -1.67
CA VAL A 31 -5.98 -14.65 -0.47
C VAL A 31 -6.19 -16.14 -0.21
N ASP A 32 -7.34 -16.70 -0.56
CA ASP A 32 -7.63 -18.14 -0.38
C ASP A 32 -6.76 -19.03 -1.28
N THR A 33 -6.14 -18.48 -2.33
CA THR A 33 -5.23 -19.19 -3.23
C THR A 33 -3.76 -19.03 -2.83
N LEU A 34 -3.45 -18.15 -1.89
CA LEU A 34 -2.10 -17.97 -1.37
C LEU A 34 -1.80 -19.11 -0.38
N THR A 35 -1.03 -20.09 -0.84
CA THR A 35 -0.43 -21.03 0.09
C THR A 35 0.51 -20.25 1.00
N ALA A 36 0.08 -20.02 2.25
CA ALA A 36 0.94 -19.43 3.25
C ALA A 36 2.16 -20.33 3.44
N THR A 37 3.25 -19.99 2.79
CA THR A 37 4.55 -20.61 3.12
C THR A 37 4.89 -20.12 4.53
N ALA A 38 4.83 -21.02 5.50
CA ALA A 38 5.25 -20.70 6.85
C ALA A 38 6.68 -20.14 6.77
N SER A 39 6.83 -18.85 7.03
CA SER A 39 8.16 -18.24 7.15
C SER A 39 8.86 -18.95 8.30
N THR A 40 9.98 -19.60 8.03
CA THR A 40 10.88 -20.14 9.06
C THR A 40 11.65 -19.03 9.77
N ASP A 41 11.45 -17.82 9.34
CA ASP A 41 12.14 -16.61 9.73
C ASP A 41 11.47 -16.00 10.98
N LYS A 42 11.90 -16.47 12.13
CA LYS A 42 11.30 -16.11 13.43
C LYS A 42 11.87 -14.82 14.03
N TYR A 43 12.90 -14.24 13.45
CA TYR A 43 13.72 -13.21 14.10
C TYR A 43 14.12 -12.10 13.13
N ARG A 44 13.12 -11.45 12.51
CA ARG A 44 13.37 -10.25 11.68
C ARG A 44 13.36 -9.00 12.52
N ASN A 45 14.38 -8.18 12.36
CA ASN A 45 14.46 -6.84 12.94
C ASN A 45 13.96 -5.80 11.96
N TYR A 46 12.93 -5.04 12.34
CA TYR A 46 12.43 -3.92 11.54
C TYR A 46 12.74 -2.60 12.23
N TYR A 47 13.14 -1.62 11.43
CA TYR A 47 13.38 -0.27 11.88
C TYR A 47 12.34 0.67 11.27
N GLN A 48 11.51 1.30 12.11
CA GLN A 48 10.54 2.28 11.64
C GLN A 48 11.21 3.62 11.44
N ILE A 49 10.97 4.26 10.28
CA ILE A 49 11.50 5.59 9.95
C ILE A 49 10.34 6.56 9.77
N PHE A 50 10.33 7.62 10.57
CA PHE A 50 9.60 8.83 10.28
C PHE A 50 10.50 9.70 9.39
N VAL A 51 10.21 9.73 8.09
CA VAL A 51 11.10 10.29 7.06
C VAL A 51 11.49 11.73 7.37
N ASN A 52 10.50 12.57 7.73
CA ASN A 52 10.69 13.99 8.02
C ASN A 52 11.83 14.28 9.03
N SER A 53 12.10 13.37 9.97
CA SER A 53 13.06 13.61 11.06
C SER A 53 14.24 12.62 11.10
N PHE A 54 14.43 11.80 10.07
CA PHE A 54 15.50 10.80 10.09
C PHE A 54 16.85 11.38 9.61
N ALA A 55 16.92 11.85 8.38
CA ALA A 55 18.14 12.42 7.81
C ALA A 55 17.81 13.37 6.67
N ASP A 56 18.35 14.57 6.77
CA ASP A 56 18.22 15.64 5.78
C ASP A 56 19.44 15.61 4.85
N SER A 57 19.23 15.35 3.56
CA SER A 57 20.30 15.26 2.56
C SER A 57 20.62 16.58 1.88
N ASN A 58 19.71 17.54 1.92
CA ASN A 58 19.79 18.78 1.13
C ASN A 58 19.97 20.05 1.97
N GLY A 59 19.82 19.98 3.30
CA GLY A 59 20.05 21.07 4.25
C GLY A 59 18.83 21.95 4.49
N ASP A 60 17.62 21.50 4.15
CA ASP A 60 16.37 22.25 4.34
C ASP A 60 15.71 22.02 5.72
N GLN A 61 16.29 21.18 6.56
CA GLN A 61 15.84 20.77 7.89
C GLN A 61 14.67 19.77 7.85
N ILE A 62 14.38 19.18 6.70
CA ILE A 62 13.40 18.12 6.52
C ILE A 62 14.14 16.86 6.09
N GLY A 63 13.94 15.76 6.80
CA GLY A 63 14.46 14.46 6.39
C GLY A 63 13.81 13.99 5.08
N ASP A 64 14.59 13.31 4.25
CA ASP A 64 14.18 12.91 2.92
C ASP A 64 14.62 11.47 2.56
N LEU A 65 14.14 10.96 1.42
CA LEU A 65 14.46 9.59 0.97
C LEU A 65 15.94 9.44 0.60
N GLN A 66 16.61 10.50 0.10
CA GLN A 66 18.03 10.44 -0.18
C GLN A 66 18.84 10.36 1.12
N GLY A 67 18.42 11.07 2.16
CA GLY A 67 19.00 10.97 3.50
C GLY A 67 18.92 9.55 4.06
N ILE A 68 17.83 8.83 3.80
CA ILE A 68 17.74 7.40 4.17
C ILE A 68 18.73 6.58 3.36
N ILE A 69 18.83 6.79 2.04
CA ILE A 69 19.78 6.08 1.17
C ILE A 69 21.21 6.27 1.67
N ASP A 70 21.58 7.49 2.04
CA ASP A 70 22.92 7.83 2.50
C ASP A 70 23.29 7.18 3.85
N HIS A 71 22.27 6.70 4.61
CA HIS A 71 22.47 6.08 5.91
C HIS A 71 22.09 4.58 5.94
N LEU A 72 21.87 3.95 4.78
CA LEU A 72 21.53 2.52 4.73
C LEU A 72 22.62 1.63 5.34
N ASP A 73 23.88 1.97 5.19
CA ASP A 73 24.98 1.20 5.74
C ASP A 73 25.03 1.23 7.28
N TYR A 74 24.42 2.25 7.91
CA TYR A 74 24.21 2.26 9.36
C TYR A 74 23.10 1.27 9.78
N LEU A 75 22.07 1.11 8.94
CA LEU A 75 20.94 0.23 9.20
C LEU A 75 21.30 -1.24 8.90
N ASN A 76 21.90 -1.47 7.74
CA ASN A 76 22.44 -2.77 7.31
C ASN A 76 23.34 -2.54 6.09
N ASP A 77 24.61 -2.88 6.19
CA ASP A 77 25.61 -2.72 5.11
C ASP A 77 25.57 -3.86 4.08
N GLY A 78 24.79 -4.90 4.33
CA GLY A 78 24.64 -6.09 3.48
C GLY A 78 25.70 -7.17 3.73
N ASP A 79 26.65 -6.97 4.65
CA ASP A 79 27.65 -7.97 5.04
C ASP A 79 27.43 -8.43 6.49
N PRO A 80 26.94 -9.66 6.72
CA PRO A 80 26.65 -10.16 8.06
C PRO A 80 27.89 -10.32 8.95
N ASN A 81 29.10 -10.09 8.43
CA ASN A 81 30.35 -10.31 9.17
C ASN A 81 30.98 -9.01 9.70
N THR A 82 30.51 -7.85 9.27
CA THR A 82 31.11 -6.56 9.68
C THR A 82 30.78 -6.20 11.11
N GLY A 83 29.52 -6.38 11.55
CA GLY A 83 29.04 -6.00 12.88
C GLY A 83 29.11 -4.48 13.15
N ASN A 84 29.15 -3.68 12.10
CA ASN A 84 29.25 -2.21 12.19
C ASN A 84 27.91 -1.51 11.96
N ASP A 85 26.86 -2.25 11.74
CA ASP A 85 25.49 -1.80 11.47
C ASP A 85 24.51 -2.31 12.53
N LEU A 86 23.22 -1.97 12.37
CA LEU A 86 22.16 -2.46 13.25
C LEU A 86 21.64 -3.85 12.84
N GLY A 87 22.03 -4.39 11.69
CA GLY A 87 21.58 -5.66 11.16
C GLY A 87 20.08 -5.75 10.93
N VAL A 88 19.43 -4.66 10.49
CA VAL A 88 17.98 -4.68 10.26
C VAL A 88 17.63 -5.44 8.99
N ASP A 89 16.58 -6.24 9.05
CA ASP A 89 16.06 -7.04 7.94
C ASP A 89 15.01 -6.27 7.14
N GLY A 90 14.50 -5.18 7.69
CA GLY A 90 13.49 -4.37 7.02
C GLY A 90 13.37 -2.97 7.59
N ILE A 91 12.92 -2.07 6.72
CA ILE A 91 12.60 -0.68 7.03
C ILE A 91 11.11 -0.48 6.81
N TRP A 92 10.47 0.16 7.76
CA TRP A 92 9.07 0.57 7.66
C TRP A 92 9.01 2.09 7.64
N LEU A 93 8.62 2.66 6.50
CA LEU A 93 8.43 4.10 6.36
C LEU A 93 7.01 4.49 6.78
N THR A 94 6.90 5.53 7.61
CA THR A 94 5.63 6.26 7.77
C THR A 94 5.20 6.86 6.42
N PRO A 95 3.95 7.37 6.27
CA PRO A 95 3.46 7.79 4.95
C PRO A 95 4.40 8.77 4.25
N ILE A 96 4.61 8.52 2.95
CA ILE A 96 5.53 9.29 2.09
C ILE A 96 4.82 10.01 0.94
N MET A 97 3.49 9.89 0.87
CA MET A 97 2.67 10.53 -0.17
C MET A 97 2.42 12.00 0.14
N PRO A 98 2.11 12.84 -0.87
CA PRO A 98 1.73 14.22 -0.69
C PRO A 98 0.61 14.42 0.33
N SER A 99 0.84 15.31 1.29
CA SER A 99 -0.08 15.59 2.38
C SER A 99 0.18 16.99 2.93
N PRO A 100 -0.87 17.73 3.36
CA PRO A 100 -0.69 19.06 3.96
C PRO A 100 -0.12 19.04 5.37
N SER A 101 -0.10 17.89 6.04
CA SER A 101 0.42 17.77 7.40
C SER A 101 1.82 17.15 7.44
N TYR A 102 2.58 17.49 8.49
CA TYR A 102 3.95 16.97 8.69
C TYR A 102 3.98 15.45 8.86
N HIS A 103 2.93 14.85 9.42
CA HIS A 103 2.84 13.40 9.66
C HIS A 103 2.40 12.60 8.43
N LYS A 104 1.90 13.27 7.38
CA LYS A 104 1.53 12.70 6.07
C LYS A 104 0.38 11.67 6.07
N TYR A 105 -0.39 11.53 7.17
CA TYR A 105 -1.52 10.61 7.22
C TYR A 105 -2.80 11.14 6.54
N ASP A 106 -2.89 12.40 6.18
CA ASP A 106 -3.99 13.02 5.42
C ASP A 106 -3.61 13.19 3.94
N VAL A 107 -3.52 12.07 3.25
CA VAL A 107 -3.02 11.97 1.86
C VAL A 107 -3.90 12.74 0.89
N THR A 108 -3.27 13.53 0.01
CA THR A 108 -3.91 14.25 -1.08
C THR A 108 -3.68 13.61 -2.45
N ASP A 109 -2.63 12.79 -2.58
CA ASP A 109 -2.28 12.09 -3.82
C ASP A 109 -1.58 10.76 -3.47
N TYR A 110 -2.19 9.64 -3.87
CA TYR A 110 -1.64 8.30 -3.60
C TYR A 110 -0.65 7.81 -4.67
N TYR A 111 -0.41 8.59 -5.72
CA TYR A 111 0.39 8.17 -6.87
C TYR A 111 1.78 8.79 -6.91
N ASN A 112 2.06 9.72 -6.01
CA ASN A 112 3.32 10.45 -5.99
C ASN A 112 3.99 10.40 -4.61
N ILE A 113 5.27 10.75 -4.59
CA ILE A 113 6.04 11.01 -3.37
C ILE A 113 5.85 12.48 -3.00
N ASP A 114 5.77 12.76 -1.70
CA ASP A 114 5.74 14.15 -1.21
C ASP A 114 6.99 14.90 -1.68
N PRO A 115 6.85 16.11 -2.25
CA PRO A 115 7.97 16.89 -2.75
C PRO A 115 9.07 17.17 -1.72
N ASP A 116 8.71 17.25 -0.43
CA ASP A 116 9.67 17.42 0.66
C ASP A 116 10.55 16.18 0.85
N PHE A 117 10.07 15.00 0.44
CA PHE A 117 10.78 13.73 0.61
C PHE A 117 11.52 13.27 -0.63
N GLY A 118 11.22 13.85 -1.80
CA GLY A 118 11.89 13.50 -3.05
C GLY A 118 10.92 13.15 -4.19
N THR A 119 11.30 12.21 -5.02
CA THR A 119 10.56 11.83 -6.23
C THR A 119 10.34 10.33 -6.31
N LEU A 120 9.48 9.86 -7.23
CA LEU A 120 9.34 8.43 -7.54
C LEU A 120 10.69 7.81 -7.93
N GLU A 121 11.53 8.53 -8.66
CA GLU A 121 12.87 8.06 -9.03
C GLU A 121 13.77 7.86 -7.79
N THR A 122 13.72 8.80 -6.83
CA THR A 122 14.44 8.66 -5.55
C THR A 122 13.90 7.46 -4.76
N PHE A 123 12.58 7.23 -4.78
CA PHE A 123 11.97 6.08 -4.13
C PHE A 123 12.41 4.76 -4.78
N ASP A 124 12.42 4.68 -6.11
CA ASP A 124 12.91 3.49 -6.84
C ASP A 124 14.38 3.20 -6.52
N LYS A 125 15.20 4.25 -6.39
CA LYS A 125 16.57 4.13 -5.94
C LYS A 125 16.67 3.58 -4.54
N LEU A 126 15.86 4.08 -3.59
CA LEU A 126 15.81 3.55 -2.22
C LEU A 126 15.45 2.06 -2.20
N VAL A 127 14.40 1.66 -2.94
CA VAL A 127 14.00 0.25 -3.07
C VAL A 127 15.17 -0.60 -3.58
N SER A 128 15.84 -0.14 -4.63
CA SER A 128 16.99 -0.85 -5.21
C SER A 128 18.14 -0.99 -4.23
N GLU A 129 18.49 0.07 -3.50
CA GLU A 129 19.57 0.06 -2.51
C GLU A 129 19.25 -0.80 -1.28
N CYS A 130 17.99 -0.81 -0.84
CA CYS A 130 17.51 -1.73 0.21
C CYS A 130 17.66 -3.19 -0.24
N HIS A 131 17.18 -3.52 -1.44
CA HIS A 131 17.25 -4.90 -1.95
C HIS A 131 18.69 -5.40 -2.12
N LYS A 132 19.64 -4.56 -2.52
CA LYS A 132 21.06 -4.92 -2.60
C LYS A 132 21.64 -5.36 -1.25
N ARG A 133 21.10 -4.82 -0.16
CA ARG A 133 21.51 -5.12 1.23
C ARG A 133 20.66 -6.20 1.90
N GLY A 134 19.69 -6.77 1.20
CA GLY A 134 18.74 -7.74 1.78
C GLY A 134 17.70 -7.10 2.68
N ILE A 135 17.52 -5.79 2.64
CA ILE A 135 16.53 -5.04 3.43
C ILE A 135 15.18 -5.07 2.72
N ASN A 136 14.12 -5.49 3.43
CA ASN A 136 12.75 -5.37 2.97
C ASN A 136 12.24 -3.94 3.24
N LEU A 137 11.57 -3.33 2.27
CA LEU A 137 10.97 -2.01 2.45
C LEU A 137 9.44 -2.12 2.56
N ILE A 138 8.89 -1.53 3.62
CA ILE A 138 7.46 -1.45 3.89
C ILE A 138 7.10 0.03 3.94
N ILE A 139 5.97 0.41 3.34
CA ILE A 139 5.43 1.76 3.44
C ILE A 139 4.04 1.73 4.09
N ASP A 140 3.72 2.75 4.87
CA ASP A 140 2.36 2.98 5.34
C ASP A 140 1.48 3.36 4.15
N LEU A 141 0.42 2.57 3.93
CA LEU A 141 -0.59 2.86 2.93
C LEU A 141 -1.90 3.24 3.62
N VAL A 142 -2.23 4.52 3.60
CA VAL A 142 -3.37 5.11 4.33
C VAL A 142 -4.65 4.90 3.52
N LEU A 143 -5.31 3.75 3.66
CA LEU A 143 -6.52 3.40 2.90
C LEU A 143 -7.83 3.70 3.64
N ASN A 144 -7.79 3.94 4.96
CA ASN A 144 -9.00 4.14 5.77
C ASN A 144 -9.67 5.51 5.50
N HIS A 145 -8.90 6.51 5.15
CA HIS A 145 -9.34 7.89 4.91
C HIS A 145 -8.40 8.61 3.95
N ALA A 146 -8.82 9.77 3.45
CA ALA A 146 -8.00 10.68 2.68
C ALA A 146 -8.11 12.09 3.28
N SER A 147 -7.26 13.00 2.81
CA SER A 147 -7.36 14.41 3.16
C SER A 147 -8.68 15.03 2.68
N SER A 148 -9.20 16.00 3.42
CA SER A 148 -10.28 16.87 2.93
C SER A 148 -9.85 17.74 1.73
N GLN A 149 -8.57 17.76 1.41
CA GLN A 149 -8.01 18.42 0.23
C GLN A 149 -7.79 17.44 -0.95
N HIS A 150 -8.09 16.13 -0.75
CA HIS A 150 -7.97 15.15 -1.82
C HIS A 150 -8.98 15.44 -2.94
N PRO A 151 -8.62 15.40 -4.25
CA PRO A 151 -9.50 15.71 -5.35
C PRO A 151 -10.83 14.93 -5.35
N TYR A 152 -10.80 13.66 -4.93
CA TYR A 152 -12.02 12.85 -4.84
C TYR A 152 -12.97 13.34 -3.74
N TYR A 153 -12.42 13.80 -2.59
CA TYR A 153 -13.23 14.37 -1.53
C TYR A 153 -13.86 15.69 -1.98
N LEU A 154 -13.07 16.58 -2.56
CA LEU A 154 -13.56 17.89 -3.06
C LEU A 154 -14.68 17.69 -4.09
N LYS A 155 -14.50 16.77 -5.04
CA LYS A 155 -15.53 16.45 -6.03
C LYS A 155 -16.81 15.90 -5.39
N ALA A 156 -16.70 15.02 -4.40
CA ALA A 156 -17.86 14.42 -3.73
C ALA A 156 -18.66 15.42 -2.87
N VAL A 157 -18.05 16.53 -2.46
CA VAL A 157 -18.73 17.60 -1.70
C VAL A 157 -19.44 18.59 -2.63
N GLU A 158 -19.01 18.70 -3.89
CA GLU A 158 -19.62 19.57 -4.92
C GLU A 158 -20.87 18.95 -5.57
N GLU A 159 -21.05 17.63 -5.50
CA GLU A 159 -22.21 16.88 -6.02
C GLU A 159 -23.35 16.80 -5.00
#